data_30f88baf780f5323d462864c631303b8
#
_entry.id   30f88baf780f5323d462864c631303b8
#
_cell.length_a   1.000
_cell.length_b   1.000
_cell.length_c   1.000
_cell.angle_alpha   90.00
_cell.angle_beta   90.00
_cell.angle_gamma   90.00
#
_symmetry.space_group_name_H-M   'P 1'
#
loop_
_entity.id
_entity.type
_entity.pdbx_description
1 polymer ?
#
loop_
_entity_poly.entity_id
_entity_poly.type
_entity_poly.pdbx_seq_one_letter_code
_entity_poly.pdbx_strand_id
1 'polypeptide(L)'
;MIKRCSKLLLTSVLLSPYLFADTTKVEQKSPKPVFETVWQKIYGGEDDDVAKGIVMLENGDNAVIGTCKSFNAERSDICVTRITADGATRWRKLLGGKKQDQGVAITRAKDGNLLILGSGKSFNDNADKDLYVAKLSLDGKLIWEKSFGGNRDEYAGGIAGMNNGGVMVVGDTESFSKKGYKDIYIIMLDKNGNEISKRTIGGKLNDEAKSLTRTADGNFMMVGAREVNRSGDSDFFLMKLDQQGKKIWAKTLGQNEHDVLNAVTPTPDGGIVATGSTRSYYSQQTDLAVMYFNKNGKLIWFKIYGFKYYDEGNAVTMTKDGNYLVAGKTNSMGKGDFDNYLLALDPKGKLIWSKVYGERNKDIAHGITRTSDGSIVVVGESDSYKRPKDFYMIKLK
;
A
#
# COMPACT_ATOMS: atom_id res chain seq x y z
N MET A 1 8.81 31.72 56.94
CA MET A 1 9.41 30.65 56.11
C MET A 1 8.37 30.25 55.07
N ILE A 2 8.50 30.80 53.88
CA ILE A 2 7.54 30.61 52.76
C ILE A 2 8.12 29.58 51.85
N LYS A 3 7.47 28.38 51.74
CA LYS A 3 7.83 27.36 50.76
C LYS A 3 7.25 27.73 49.42
N ARG A 4 8.10 28.01 48.45
CA ARG A 4 7.75 28.13 47.02
C ARG A 4 7.46 26.73 46.43
N CYS A 5 6.23 26.50 46.01
CA CYS A 5 5.89 25.42 45.08
C CYS A 5 6.22 25.85 43.64
N SER A 6 7.19 25.21 43.02
CA SER A 6 7.45 25.35 41.60
C SER A 6 6.40 24.55 40.81
N LYS A 7 5.51 25.23 40.10
CA LYS A 7 4.63 24.62 39.09
C LYS A 7 5.47 24.32 37.85
N LEU A 8 5.65 23.05 37.55
CA LEU A 8 6.04 22.60 36.19
C LEU A 8 4.89 22.95 35.24
N LEU A 9 5.12 23.88 34.34
CA LEU A 9 4.26 24.08 33.16
C LEU A 9 4.54 22.93 32.18
N LEU A 10 3.59 21.98 32.08
CA LEU A 10 3.44 21.18 30.91
C LEU A 10 2.91 22.07 29.78
N THR A 11 3.77 22.47 28.85
CA THR A 11 3.34 23.05 27.58
C THR A 11 2.73 21.94 26.71
N SER A 12 1.44 21.74 26.84
CA SER A 12 0.65 21.09 25.80
C SER A 12 0.71 22.02 24.58
N VAL A 13 1.40 21.59 23.53
CA VAL A 13 1.29 22.23 22.22
C VAL A 13 -0.11 21.93 21.72
N LEU A 14 -1.04 22.85 22.01
CA LEU A 14 -2.33 22.92 21.33
C LEU A 14 -2.03 23.26 19.87
N LEU A 15 -1.99 22.24 19.01
CA LEU A 15 -2.10 22.42 17.58
C LEU A 15 -3.42 23.12 17.30
N SER A 16 -3.32 24.36 16.79
CA SER A 16 -4.46 25.19 16.43
C SER A 16 -5.44 24.43 15.54
N PRO A 17 -6.75 24.37 15.87
CA PRO A 17 -7.75 23.69 15.06
C PRO A 17 -8.00 24.30 13.68
N TYR A 18 -7.33 25.41 13.35
CA TYR A 18 -7.52 26.14 12.08
C TYR A 18 -6.69 25.66 10.89
N LEU A 19 -5.85 24.62 11.04
CA LEU A 19 -5.02 24.09 9.94
C LEU A 19 -5.66 22.92 9.17
N PHE A 20 -6.87 22.50 9.54
CA PHE A 20 -7.50 21.27 9.06
C PHE A 20 -8.87 21.46 8.40
N ALA A 21 -9.22 22.62 7.94
CA ALA A 21 -10.55 22.83 7.41
C ALA A 21 -10.54 23.30 5.97
N ASP A 22 -10.37 22.37 5.04
CA ASP A 22 -10.99 22.50 3.74
C ASP A 22 -11.64 21.15 3.37
N THR A 23 -12.63 20.77 4.17
CA THR A 23 -13.56 19.68 3.87
C THR A 23 -14.58 20.23 2.90
N THR A 24 -14.22 20.40 1.64
CA THR A 24 -15.18 20.61 0.60
C THR A 24 -15.90 19.30 0.34
N LYS A 25 -17.14 19.18 0.81
CA LYS A 25 -18.11 18.25 0.24
C LYS A 25 -18.25 18.62 -1.22
N VAL A 26 -17.56 17.89 -2.08
CA VAL A 26 -17.64 18.13 -3.52
C VAL A 26 -18.84 17.37 -4.07
N GLU A 27 -20.03 17.95 -3.96
CA GLU A 27 -21.08 17.70 -4.93
C GLU A 27 -20.65 18.33 -6.24
N GLN A 28 -19.84 17.68 -7.05
CA GLN A 28 -19.50 18.16 -8.39
C GLN A 28 -19.91 17.15 -9.45
N LYS A 29 -20.70 17.62 -10.42
CA LYS A 29 -20.68 17.04 -11.76
C LYS A 29 -19.21 17.03 -12.20
N SER A 30 -18.57 15.88 -12.12
CA SER A 30 -17.18 15.74 -12.54
C SER A 30 -17.06 16.13 -14.01
N PRO A 31 -16.08 16.96 -14.42
CA PRO A 31 -15.73 17.11 -15.82
C PRO A 31 -15.48 15.71 -16.40
N LYS A 32 -15.73 15.54 -17.72
CA LYS A 32 -15.49 14.25 -18.38
C LYS A 32 -14.09 13.75 -18.03
N PRO A 33 -13.93 12.48 -17.61
CA PRO A 33 -12.62 11.96 -17.29
C PRO A 33 -11.69 12.10 -18.49
N VAL A 34 -10.48 12.59 -18.24
CA VAL A 34 -9.42 12.73 -19.25
C VAL A 34 -8.95 11.36 -19.74
N PHE A 35 -9.20 10.28 -18.96
CA PHE A 35 -8.79 8.92 -19.27
C PHE A 35 -9.98 8.06 -19.72
N GLU A 36 -9.83 7.45 -20.90
CA GLU A 36 -10.77 6.47 -21.43
C GLU A 36 -10.27 5.05 -21.21
N THR A 37 -11.19 4.08 -21.12
CA THR A 37 -10.83 2.67 -20.97
C THR A 37 -10.29 2.15 -22.31
N VAL A 38 -9.01 1.78 -22.33
CA VAL A 38 -8.40 1.10 -23.49
C VAL A 38 -8.79 -0.35 -23.51
N TRP A 39 -8.70 -1.04 -22.37
CA TRP A 39 -9.18 -2.42 -22.18
C TRP A 39 -9.40 -2.71 -20.69
N GLN A 40 -10.21 -3.72 -20.45
CA GLN A 40 -10.53 -4.29 -19.15
C GLN A 40 -10.51 -5.81 -19.30
N LYS A 41 -9.81 -6.51 -18.40
CA LYS A 41 -9.62 -7.96 -18.51
C LYS A 41 -9.63 -8.64 -17.13
N ILE A 42 -10.03 -9.91 -17.16
CA ILE A 42 -10.02 -10.83 -16.02
C ILE A 42 -8.97 -11.89 -16.28
N TYR A 43 -8.21 -12.25 -15.24
CA TYR A 43 -7.06 -13.16 -15.35
C TYR A 43 -7.10 -14.34 -14.38
N GLY A 44 -8.21 -14.58 -13.72
CA GLY A 44 -8.38 -15.66 -12.77
C GLY A 44 -8.66 -17.03 -13.42
N GLY A 45 -8.75 -18.03 -12.60
CA GLY A 45 -9.08 -19.40 -12.95
C GLY A 45 -10.46 -19.86 -12.47
N GLU A 46 -10.54 -21.01 -11.78
CA GLU A 46 -11.80 -21.56 -11.29
C GLU A 46 -12.10 -21.19 -9.85
N ASP A 47 -11.08 -20.76 -9.09
CA ASP A 47 -11.17 -20.35 -7.69
C ASP A 47 -10.81 -18.86 -7.51
N ASP A 48 -10.88 -18.36 -6.26
CA ASP A 48 -10.58 -16.95 -5.95
C ASP A 48 -9.14 -16.57 -6.28
N ASP A 49 -8.98 -15.54 -7.08
CA ASP A 49 -7.71 -14.95 -7.44
C ASP A 49 -7.76 -13.43 -7.22
N VAL A 50 -6.73 -12.86 -6.60
CA VAL A 50 -6.68 -11.44 -6.23
C VAL A 50 -5.35 -10.84 -6.63
N ALA A 51 -5.33 -9.70 -7.33
CA ALA A 51 -4.14 -8.90 -7.54
C ALA A 51 -3.99 -7.83 -6.42
N LYS A 52 -2.77 -7.68 -5.89
CA LYS A 52 -2.47 -6.72 -4.82
C LYS A 52 -1.51 -5.62 -5.22
N GLY A 53 -0.53 -5.92 -6.06
CA GLY A 53 0.48 -4.97 -6.47
C GLY A 53 0.84 -5.09 -7.94
N ILE A 54 1.34 -4.01 -8.51
CA ILE A 54 1.74 -3.92 -9.92
C ILE A 54 2.99 -3.05 -10.08
N VAL A 55 3.87 -3.46 -10.97
CA VAL A 55 5.01 -2.64 -11.42
C VAL A 55 5.14 -2.70 -12.93
N MET A 56 5.38 -1.56 -13.56
CA MET A 56 5.67 -1.46 -14.99
C MET A 56 7.12 -1.87 -15.29
N LEU A 57 7.33 -2.60 -16.37
CA LEU A 57 8.61 -3.01 -16.91
C LEU A 57 9.06 -2.08 -18.06
N GLU A 58 10.35 -2.06 -18.36
CA GLU A 58 10.92 -1.14 -19.37
C GLU A 58 10.35 -1.33 -20.78
N ASN A 59 9.98 -2.57 -21.13
CA ASN A 59 9.38 -2.88 -22.43
C ASN A 59 7.85 -2.58 -22.50
N GLY A 60 7.28 -1.96 -21.49
CA GLY A 60 5.85 -1.65 -21.41
C GLY A 60 4.98 -2.78 -20.89
N ASP A 61 5.52 -3.98 -20.63
CA ASP A 61 4.82 -5.05 -19.91
C ASP A 61 4.60 -4.64 -18.45
N ASN A 62 3.72 -5.35 -17.76
CA ASN A 62 3.48 -5.21 -16.34
C ASN A 62 3.79 -6.52 -15.61
N ALA A 63 4.37 -6.43 -14.43
CA ALA A 63 4.42 -7.55 -13.50
C ALA A 63 3.46 -7.29 -12.35
N VAL A 64 2.59 -8.23 -12.09
CA VAL A 64 1.52 -8.16 -11.08
C VAL A 64 1.75 -9.24 -10.05
N ILE A 65 1.57 -8.89 -8.78
CA ILE A 65 1.59 -9.83 -7.66
C ILE A 65 0.21 -9.90 -7.01
N GLY A 66 -0.10 -11.07 -6.49
CA GLY A 66 -1.31 -11.29 -5.73
C GLY A 66 -1.35 -12.66 -5.08
N THR A 67 -2.56 -13.12 -4.83
CA THR A 67 -2.85 -14.41 -4.22
C THR A 67 -3.76 -15.19 -5.15
N CYS A 68 -3.36 -16.39 -5.54
CA CYS A 68 -4.16 -17.27 -6.36
C CYS A 68 -4.53 -18.54 -5.60
N LYS A 69 -5.79 -18.96 -5.70
CA LYS A 69 -6.28 -20.29 -5.31
C LYS A 69 -6.41 -21.21 -6.52
N SER A 70 -6.43 -20.64 -7.72
CA SER A 70 -6.45 -21.34 -8.99
C SER A 70 -5.06 -21.87 -9.37
N PHE A 71 -4.97 -22.47 -10.57
CA PHE A 71 -3.70 -22.83 -11.22
C PHE A 71 -2.86 -23.88 -10.48
N ASN A 72 -3.53 -24.83 -9.82
CA ASN A 72 -2.94 -25.91 -9.01
C ASN A 72 -2.33 -25.44 -7.69
N ALA A 73 -2.74 -24.29 -7.15
CA ALA A 73 -2.45 -23.95 -5.77
C ALA A 73 -3.13 -24.95 -4.83
N GLU A 74 -2.43 -25.51 -3.85
CA GLU A 74 -3.06 -26.47 -2.92
C GLU A 74 -4.09 -25.82 -1.99
N ARG A 75 -3.87 -24.56 -1.59
CA ARG A 75 -4.83 -23.72 -0.85
C ARG A 75 -4.86 -22.29 -1.39
N SER A 76 -3.75 -21.57 -1.24
CA SER A 76 -3.51 -20.27 -1.89
C SER A 76 -2.02 -20.00 -1.93
N ASP A 77 -1.53 -19.52 -3.08
CA ASP A 77 -0.12 -19.24 -3.31
C ASP A 77 0.10 -17.78 -3.68
N ILE A 78 1.32 -17.29 -3.44
CA ILE A 78 1.80 -16.04 -4.02
C ILE A 78 1.82 -16.20 -5.53
N CYS A 79 1.07 -15.37 -6.22
CA CYS A 79 0.91 -15.44 -7.67
C CYS A 79 1.60 -14.23 -8.32
N VAL A 80 2.60 -14.48 -9.16
CA VAL A 80 3.26 -13.44 -9.96
C VAL A 80 2.95 -13.68 -11.42
N THR A 81 2.35 -12.68 -12.08
CA THR A 81 1.96 -12.79 -13.50
C THR A 81 2.59 -11.64 -14.29
N ARG A 82 3.29 -11.95 -15.37
CA ARG A 82 3.75 -10.95 -16.34
C ARG A 82 2.74 -10.83 -17.46
N ILE A 83 2.30 -9.60 -17.72
CA ILE A 83 1.25 -9.25 -18.67
C ILE A 83 1.82 -8.22 -19.64
N THR A 84 1.59 -8.42 -20.93
CA THR A 84 2.03 -7.53 -22.00
C THR A 84 1.28 -6.20 -21.98
N ALA A 85 1.78 -5.19 -22.69
CA ALA A 85 1.15 -3.86 -22.76
C ALA A 85 -0.28 -3.89 -23.35
N ASP A 86 -0.59 -4.90 -24.19
CA ASP A 86 -1.92 -5.17 -24.76
C ASP A 86 -2.79 -6.11 -23.91
N GLY A 87 -2.26 -6.54 -22.75
CA GLY A 87 -2.98 -7.33 -21.77
C GLY A 87 -2.99 -8.86 -22.08
N ALA A 88 -2.00 -9.41 -22.78
CA ALA A 88 -1.83 -10.87 -22.87
C ALA A 88 -0.93 -11.38 -21.74
N THR A 89 -1.19 -12.56 -21.22
CA THR A 89 -0.32 -13.20 -20.22
C THR A 89 0.92 -13.76 -20.90
N ARG A 90 2.12 -13.35 -20.48
CA ARG A 90 3.37 -13.96 -20.92
C ARG A 90 3.73 -15.19 -20.12
N TRP A 91 3.65 -15.08 -18.80
CA TRP A 91 3.88 -16.18 -17.88
C TRP A 91 3.21 -15.91 -16.54
N ARG A 92 2.98 -16.98 -15.80
CA ARG A 92 2.55 -16.96 -14.39
C ARG A 92 3.44 -17.88 -13.59
N LYS A 93 3.80 -17.44 -12.39
CA LYS A 93 4.59 -18.19 -11.41
C LYS A 93 3.86 -18.23 -10.09
N LEU A 94 3.67 -19.41 -9.55
CA LEU A 94 3.22 -19.62 -8.17
C LEU A 94 4.43 -19.83 -7.29
N LEU A 95 4.40 -19.22 -6.10
CA LEU A 95 5.40 -19.33 -5.05
C LEU A 95 4.66 -19.62 -3.75
N GLY A 96 5.03 -20.67 -3.06
CA GLY A 96 4.32 -21.15 -1.86
C GLY A 96 4.48 -22.66 -1.69
N GLY A 97 3.56 -23.24 -0.98
CA GLY A 97 3.56 -24.66 -0.69
C GLY A 97 2.18 -25.17 -0.28
N LYS A 98 2.12 -26.14 0.64
CA LYS A 98 0.86 -26.82 0.98
C LYS A 98 -0.11 -26.02 1.84
N LYS A 99 0.30 -24.87 2.36
CA LYS A 99 -0.51 -24.06 3.27
C LYS A 99 -0.94 -22.76 2.55
N GLN A 100 -1.47 -21.80 3.30
CA GLN A 100 -1.93 -20.53 2.75
C GLN A 100 -0.78 -19.54 2.65
N ASP A 101 -0.54 -19.02 1.44
CA ASP A 101 0.46 -18.01 1.14
C ASP A 101 -0.17 -16.84 0.37
N GLN A 102 0.30 -15.62 0.61
CA GLN A 102 -0.28 -14.40 0.08
C GLN A 102 0.79 -13.48 -0.51
N GLY A 103 0.62 -13.05 -1.75
CA GLY A 103 1.44 -12.02 -2.37
C GLY A 103 0.91 -10.62 -2.04
N VAL A 104 1.81 -9.71 -1.62
CA VAL A 104 1.43 -8.38 -1.12
C VAL A 104 2.03 -7.27 -1.96
N ALA A 105 3.34 -7.26 -2.20
CA ALA A 105 4.00 -6.17 -2.89
C ALA A 105 5.07 -6.64 -3.87
N ILE A 106 5.23 -5.89 -4.95
CA ILE A 106 6.21 -6.13 -6.01
C ILE A 106 6.92 -4.84 -6.38
N THR A 107 8.21 -4.90 -6.62
CA THR A 107 9.00 -3.79 -7.13
C THR A 107 10.13 -4.28 -8.04
N ARG A 108 10.81 -3.35 -8.71
CA ARG A 108 11.99 -3.67 -9.51
C ARG A 108 13.25 -3.52 -8.67
N ALA A 109 14.15 -4.49 -8.81
CA ALA A 109 15.51 -4.36 -8.34
C ALA A 109 16.32 -3.42 -9.26
N LYS A 110 17.48 -2.96 -8.79
CA LYS A 110 18.37 -2.11 -9.58
C LYS A 110 18.86 -2.78 -10.87
N ASP A 111 18.96 -4.10 -10.89
CA ASP A 111 19.36 -4.90 -12.07
C ASP A 111 18.18 -5.23 -13.01
N GLY A 112 17.02 -4.63 -12.79
CA GLY A 112 15.81 -4.81 -13.59
C GLY A 112 14.98 -6.02 -13.22
N ASN A 113 15.47 -6.96 -12.41
CA ASN A 113 14.73 -8.13 -11.95
C ASN A 113 13.59 -7.73 -11.00
N LEU A 114 12.70 -8.68 -10.67
CA LEU A 114 11.56 -8.47 -9.80
C LEU A 114 11.90 -8.82 -8.36
N LEU A 115 11.52 -7.98 -7.42
CA LEU A 115 11.54 -8.23 -5.99
C LEU A 115 10.10 -8.42 -5.51
N ILE A 116 9.87 -9.52 -4.82
CA ILE A 116 8.56 -10.04 -4.42
C ILE A 116 8.50 -10.03 -2.91
N LEU A 117 7.40 -9.56 -2.33
CA LEU A 117 7.10 -9.66 -0.92
C LEU A 117 5.73 -10.30 -0.72
N GLY A 118 5.68 -11.26 0.16
CA GLY A 118 4.48 -11.91 0.62
C GLY A 118 4.58 -12.33 2.08
N SER A 119 3.56 -12.99 2.56
CA SER A 119 3.57 -13.70 3.83
C SER A 119 2.77 -14.99 3.72
N GLY A 120 3.18 -16.02 4.44
CA GLY A 120 2.51 -17.30 4.33
C GLY A 120 2.93 -18.31 5.38
N LYS A 121 2.18 -19.40 5.38
CA LYS A 121 2.32 -20.51 6.36
C LYS A 121 3.14 -21.68 5.82
N SER A 122 3.54 -21.63 4.54
CA SER A 122 4.30 -22.71 3.91
C SER A 122 5.82 -22.60 4.14
N PHE A 123 6.27 -21.52 4.74
CA PHE A 123 7.69 -21.17 4.82
C PHE A 123 8.36 -21.57 6.14
N ASN A 124 7.61 -22.17 7.05
CA ASN A 124 8.11 -22.74 8.31
C ASN A 124 7.33 -23.99 8.74
N ASP A 125 7.85 -24.71 9.74
CA ASP A 125 7.22 -25.92 10.27
C ASP A 125 6.06 -25.65 11.24
N ASN A 126 6.05 -24.49 11.90
CA ASN A 126 5.11 -24.13 12.96
C ASN A 126 3.72 -23.74 12.45
N ALA A 127 3.55 -23.57 11.14
CA ALA A 127 2.33 -23.09 10.51
C ALA A 127 1.88 -21.66 10.88
N ASP A 128 2.76 -20.88 11.50
CA ASP A 128 2.59 -19.43 11.62
C ASP A 128 2.92 -18.75 10.30
N LYS A 129 2.48 -17.51 10.11
CA LYS A 129 2.83 -16.74 8.93
C LYS A 129 4.22 -16.16 9.08
N ASP A 130 5.09 -16.41 8.11
CA ASP A 130 6.36 -15.73 7.96
C ASP A 130 6.31 -14.73 6.79
N LEU A 131 7.14 -13.70 6.85
CA LEU A 131 7.44 -12.88 5.66
C LEU A 131 8.21 -13.73 4.66
N TYR A 132 7.83 -13.63 3.40
CA TYR A 132 8.50 -14.26 2.27
C TYR A 132 9.01 -13.21 1.32
N VAL A 133 10.30 -13.26 1.00
CA VAL A 133 10.96 -12.35 0.06
C VAL A 133 11.64 -13.16 -1.02
N ALA A 134 11.36 -12.83 -2.28
CA ALA A 134 11.98 -13.51 -3.42
C ALA A 134 12.46 -12.54 -4.49
N LYS A 135 13.44 -12.98 -5.27
CA LYS A 135 13.89 -12.32 -6.48
C LYS A 135 13.65 -13.22 -7.67
N LEU A 136 12.93 -12.70 -8.66
CA LEU A 136 12.67 -13.39 -9.94
C LEU A 136 13.34 -12.65 -11.08
N SER A 137 13.81 -13.39 -12.09
CA SER A 137 14.17 -12.80 -13.38
C SER A 137 12.91 -12.30 -14.10
N LEU A 138 13.11 -11.48 -15.15
CA LEU A 138 11.99 -11.05 -16.00
C LEU A 138 11.30 -12.22 -16.73
N ASP A 139 11.96 -13.37 -16.86
CA ASP A 139 11.39 -14.59 -17.43
C ASP A 139 10.70 -15.50 -16.40
N GLY A 140 10.54 -15.02 -15.15
CA GLY A 140 9.87 -15.74 -14.07
C GLY A 140 10.69 -16.83 -13.40
N LYS A 141 12.02 -16.91 -13.65
CA LYS A 141 12.91 -17.85 -12.97
C LYS A 141 13.24 -17.33 -11.56
N LEU A 142 13.15 -18.20 -10.56
CA LEU A 142 13.55 -17.90 -9.19
C LEU A 142 15.09 -17.74 -9.14
N ILE A 143 15.58 -16.60 -8.65
CA ILE A 143 16.98 -16.30 -8.44
C ILE A 143 17.37 -16.63 -7.00
N TRP A 144 16.59 -16.14 -6.04
CA TRP A 144 16.69 -16.48 -4.64
C TRP A 144 15.36 -16.24 -3.93
N GLU A 145 15.19 -16.90 -2.79
CA GLU A 145 14.06 -16.70 -1.88
C GLU A 145 14.53 -16.82 -0.44
N LYS A 146 13.84 -16.15 0.49
CA LYS A 146 14.10 -16.14 1.92
C LYS A 146 12.79 -15.98 2.68
N SER A 147 12.71 -16.59 3.87
CA SER A 147 11.64 -16.38 4.84
C SER A 147 12.17 -15.77 6.13
N PHE A 148 11.35 -14.98 6.79
CA PHE A 148 11.69 -14.27 8.02
C PHE A 148 10.49 -14.28 8.96
N GLY A 149 10.65 -14.93 10.09
CA GLY A 149 9.63 -15.00 11.11
C GLY A 149 10.16 -15.63 12.41
N GLY A 150 9.25 -15.90 13.30
CA GLY A 150 9.54 -16.51 14.61
C GLY A 150 8.47 -17.53 14.98
N ASN A 151 7.90 -17.45 16.19
CA ASN A 151 6.93 -18.40 16.71
C ASN A 151 5.48 -17.87 16.67
N ARG A 152 5.23 -16.77 15.96
CA ARG A 152 3.93 -16.15 15.75
C ARG A 152 3.86 -15.57 14.35
N ASP A 153 2.74 -14.91 14.03
CA ASP A 153 2.49 -14.38 12.70
C ASP A 153 3.32 -13.11 12.39
N GLU A 154 3.87 -13.06 11.19
CA GLU A 154 4.42 -11.91 10.51
C GLU A 154 3.58 -11.53 9.28
N TYR A 155 3.40 -10.23 9.07
CA TYR A 155 2.54 -9.71 8.01
C TYR A 155 3.34 -8.80 7.07
N ALA A 156 3.26 -9.06 5.78
CA ALA A 156 3.92 -8.27 4.76
C ALA A 156 3.25 -6.89 4.60
N GLY A 157 4.04 -5.83 4.50
CA GLY A 157 3.59 -4.46 4.26
C GLY A 157 4.11 -3.89 2.95
N GLY A 158 5.41 -3.56 2.85
CA GLY A 158 5.98 -2.93 1.68
C GLY A 158 7.41 -3.34 1.37
N ILE A 159 7.81 -3.16 0.10
CA ILE A 159 9.14 -3.53 -0.40
C ILE A 159 9.71 -2.43 -1.30
N ALA A 160 10.99 -2.11 -1.15
CA ALA A 160 11.67 -1.14 -2.00
C ALA A 160 13.11 -1.55 -2.30
N GLY A 161 13.52 -1.40 -3.56
CA GLY A 161 14.90 -1.65 -3.99
C GLY A 161 15.87 -0.58 -3.47
N MET A 162 17.08 -1.00 -3.08
CA MET A 162 18.16 -0.15 -2.59
C MET A 162 19.13 0.25 -3.70
N ASN A 163 19.86 1.36 -3.52
CA ASN A 163 20.87 1.83 -4.49
C ASN A 163 22.03 0.86 -4.72
N ASN A 164 22.37 0.06 -3.70
CA ASN A 164 23.43 -0.97 -3.78
C ASN A 164 22.95 -2.29 -4.40
N GLY A 165 21.71 -2.35 -4.90
CA GLY A 165 21.10 -3.54 -5.48
C GLY A 165 20.42 -4.46 -4.47
N GLY A 166 20.49 -4.16 -3.18
CA GLY A 166 19.74 -4.85 -2.12
C GLY A 166 18.28 -4.44 -2.06
N VAL A 167 17.60 -4.85 -1.01
CA VAL A 167 16.18 -4.60 -0.78
C VAL A 167 15.92 -4.25 0.68
N MET A 168 15.02 -3.29 0.90
CA MET A 168 14.42 -3.04 2.20
C MET A 168 12.97 -3.51 2.16
N VAL A 169 12.59 -4.23 3.21
CA VAL A 169 11.25 -4.78 3.45
C VAL A 169 10.72 -4.22 4.76
N VAL A 170 9.45 -3.89 4.78
CA VAL A 170 8.70 -3.56 5.99
C VAL A 170 7.46 -4.44 6.10
N GLY A 171 7.09 -4.73 7.31
CA GLY A 171 5.90 -5.48 7.68
C GLY A 171 5.66 -5.38 9.16
N ASP A 172 4.85 -6.28 9.69
CA ASP A 172 4.52 -6.34 11.10
C ASP A 172 4.94 -7.69 11.67
N THR A 173 5.34 -7.72 12.93
CA THR A 173 5.71 -8.94 13.65
C THR A 173 5.01 -9.03 15.00
N GLU A 174 4.47 -10.21 15.30
CA GLU A 174 4.03 -10.59 16.64
C GLU A 174 5.11 -11.35 17.41
N SER A 175 6.03 -12.01 16.67
CA SER A 175 7.10 -12.85 17.26
C SER A 175 8.13 -12.04 18.02
N PHE A 176 8.51 -10.89 17.51
CA PHE A 176 9.60 -10.06 18.06
C PHE A 176 9.12 -8.84 18.82
N SER A 177 7.82 -8.72 19.04
CA SER A 177 7.21 -7.67 19.84
C SER A 177 7.38 -7.94 21.35
N LYS A 178 7.49 -6.90 22.16
CA LYS A 178 7.72 -7.04 23.61
C LYS A 178 6.51 -7.53 24.41
N LYS A 179 5.29 -7.47 23.86
CA LYS A 179 4.03 -7.74 24.58
C LYS A 179 3.01 -8.56 23.81
N GLY A 180 3.38 -9.15 22.67
CA GLY A 180 2.46 -9.92 21.83
C GLY A 180 1.48 -9.07 21.01
N TYR A 181 1.71 -7.75 20.91
CA TYR A 181 1.09 -6.86 19.93
C TYR A 181 1.89 -6.90 18.63
N LYS A 182 1.39 -6.29 17.56
CA LYS A 182 2.15 -6.10 16.32
C LYS A 182 3.11 -4.94 16.46
N ASP A 183 4.38 -5.18 16.17
CA ASP A 183 5.40 -4.15 16.02
C ASP A 183 5.87 -4.12 14.56
N ILE A 184 6.27 -2.96 14.05
CA ILE A 184 6.83 -2.81 12.71
C ILE A 184 8.12 -3.61 12.62
N TYR A 185 8.24 -4.43 11.58
CA TYR A 185 9.41 -5.26 11.30
C TYR A 185 10.11 -4.76 10.04
N ILE A 186 11.38 -4.38 10.17
CA ILE A 186 12.21 -3.87 9.07
C ILE A 186 13.33 -4.87 8.82
N ILE A 187 13.46 -5.31 7.57
CA ILE A 187 14.50 -6.26 7.11
C ILE A 187 15.24 -5.63 5.93
N MET A 188 16.56 -5.73 5.96
CA MET A 188 17.42 -5.31 4.87
C MET A 188 18.24 -6.49 4.37
N LEU A 189 18.20 -6.72 3.05
CA LEU A 189 18.94 -7.78 2.40
C LEU A 189 19.89 -7.20 1.36
N ASP A 190 21.01 -7.88 1.13
CA ASP A 190 21.90 -7.57 0.02
C ASP A 190 21.32 -8.01 -1.33
N LYS A 191 22.03 -7.77 -2.42
CA LYS A 191 21.60 -8.15 -3.77
C LYS A 191 21.40 -9.65 -3.97
N ASN A 192 22.02 -10.48 -3.14
CA ASN A 192 21.95 -11.94 -3.16
C ASN A 192 20.92 -12.52 -2.19
N GLY A 193 20.18 -11.67 -1.47
CA GLY A 193 19.18 -12.07 -0.49
C GLY A 193 19.74 -12.40 0.90
N ASN A 194 21.02 -12.09 1.18
CA ASN A 194 21.58 -12.29 2.52
C ASN A 194 21.15 -11.14 3.43
N GLU A 195 20.83 -11.49 4.68
CA GLU A 195 20.43 -10.51 5.70
C GLU A 195 21.58 -9.55 6.03
N ILE A 196 21.34 -8.25 5.86
CA ILE A 196 22.23 -7.17 6.32
C ILE A 196 21.87 -6.75 7.75
N SER A 197 20.58 -6.55 7.98
CA SER A 197 20.04 -6.19 9.30
C SER A 197 18.56 -6.47 9.38
N LYS A 198 18.09 -6.71 10.60
CA LYS A 198 16.67 -6.73 10.95
C LYS A 198 16.44 -5.99 12.26
N ARG A 199 15.27 -5.37 12.39
CA ARG A 199 14.89 -4.65 13.62
C ARG A 199 13.39 -4.51 13.74
N THR A 200 12.93 -4.36 15.00
CA THR A 200 11.54 -4.04 15.30
C THR A 200 11.44 -2.60 15.82
N ILE A 201 10.35 -1.94 15.48
CA ILE A 201 10.01 -0.60 15.97
C ILE A 201 8.53 -0.63 16.35
N GLY A 202 8.27 -0.41 17.62
CA GLY A 202 6.91 -0.37 18.11
C GLY A 202 6.81 0.16 19.52
N GLY A 203 5.61 0.12 20.05
CA GLY A 203 5.25 0.70 21.33
C GLY A 203 4.68 -0.30 22.34
N LYS A 204 3.54 0.09 22.92
CA LYS A 204 2.80 -0.73 23.87
C LYS A 204 1.56 -1.38 23.25
N LEU A 205 1.21 -0.98 22.06
CA LEU A 205 0.02 -1.36 21.28
C LEU A 205 0.46 -1.68 19.85
N ASN A 206 -0.49 -1.97 18.96
CA ASN A 206 -0.17 -2.34 17.58
C ASN A 206 0.40 -1.15 16.78
N ASP A 207 1.50 -1.42 16.10
CA ASP A 207 2.13 -0.55 15.12
C ASP A 207 2.19 -1.30 13.79
N GLU A 208 1.59 -0.77 12.72
CA GLU A 208 1.48 -1.46 11.43
C GLU A 208 2.18 -0.69 10.30
N ALA A 209 2.93 -1.42 9.46
CA ALA A 209 3.53 -0.91 8.23
C ALA A 209 2.76 -1.45 7.01
N LYS A 210 2.20 -0.56 6.19
CA LYS A 210 1.38 -0.93 5.02
C LYS A 210 2.10 -0.73 3.69
N SER A 211 3.00 0.25 3.58
CA SER A 211 3.68 0.56 2.33
C SER A 211 5.05 1.17 2.57
N LEU A 212 5.95 0.96 1.61
CA LEU A 212 7.32 1.48 1.61
C LEU A 212 7.67 1.99 0.21
N THR A 213 8.25 3.19 0.14
CA THR A 213 8.81 3.73 -1.10
C THR A 213 10.18 4.34 -0.86
N ARG A 214 11.00 4.39 -1.91
CA ARG A 214 12.27 5.13 -1.89
C ARG A 214 12.02 6.57 -2.31
N THR A 215 12.52 7.51 -1.54
CA THR A 215 12.43 8.94 -1.81
C THR A 215 13.58 9.42 -2.72
N ALA A 216 13.43 10.61 -3.32
CA ALA A 216 14.40 11.16 -4.27
C ALA A 216 15.82 11.35 -3.69
N ASP A 217 15.93 11.55 -2.38
CA ASP A 217 17.20 11.65 -1.65
C ASP A 217 17.86 10.28 -1.35
N GLY A 218 17.28 9.19 -1.86
CA GLY A 218 17.76 7.81 -1.68
C GLY A 218 17.39 7.17 -0.35
N ASN A 219 16.70 7.88 0.53
CA ASN A 219 16.14 7.36 1.77
C ASN A 219 14.80 6.65 1.52
N PHE A 220 14.13 6.21 2.58
CA PHE A 220 12.86 5.49 2.47
C PHE A 220 11.76 6.18 3.27
N MET A 221 10.55 6.10 2.77
CA MET A 221 9.34 6.49 3.46
C MET A 221 8.43 5.29 3.64
N MET A 222 8.11 4.99 4.88
CA MET A 222 7.14 3.98 5.28
C MET A 222 5.88 4.68 5.79
N VAL A 223 4.73 4.11 5.47
CA VAL A 223 3.43 4.55 5.98
C VAL A 223 2.63 3.37 6.51
N GLY A 224 1.67 3.66 7.38
CA GLY A 224 0.79 2.67 7.98
C GLY A 224 -0.12 3.26 9.05
N ALA A 225 -0.28 2.54 10.15
CA ALA A 225 -1.10 2.95 11.29
C ALA A 225 -0.37 2.70 12.62
N ARG A 226 -0.72 3.49 13.62
CA ARG A 226 -0.26 3.29 15.00
C ARG A 226 -1.46 3.30 15.93
N GLU A 227 -1.66 2.25 16.68
CA GLU A 227 -2.68 2.20 17.71
C GLU A 227 -2.30 3.13 18.87
N VAL A 228 -3.23 4.02 19.26
CA VAL A 228 -2.96 5.08 20.25
C VAL A 228 -3.61 4.83 21.59
N ASN A 229 -4.61 3.96 21.65
CA ASN A 229 -5.29 3.58 22.88
C ASN A 229 -5.75 2.11 22.84
N ARG A 230 -6.21 1.60 23.99
CA ARG A 230 -6.68 0.20 24.11
C ARG A 230 -8.09 -0.03 23.55
N SER A 231 -8.77 1.00 23.08
CA SER A 231 -10.05 0.90 22.39
C SER A 231 -9.90 0.45 20.93
N GLY A 232 -8.65 0.38 20.45
CA GLY A 232 -8.33 0.01 19.07
C GLY A 232 -8.27 1.19 18.11
N ASP A 233 -8.36 2.43 18.61
CA ASP A 233 -8.19 3.61 17.77
C ASP A 233 -6.75 3.69 17.27
N SER A 234 -6.59 3.95 15.99
CA SER A 234 -5.28 4.07 15.35
C SER A 234 -5.18 5.37 14.57
N ASP A 235 -3.99 5.95 14.58
CA ASP A 235 -3.65 7.16 13.86
C ASP A 235 -2.80 6.84 12.61
N PHE A 236 -2.85 7.70 11.61
CA PHE A 236 -1.92 7.71 10.48
C PHE A 236 -0.49 7.71 10.98
N PHE A 237 0.31 6.77 10.52
CA PHE A 237 1.71 6.68 10.88
C PHE A 237 2.62 6.80 9.67
N LEU A 238 3.66 7.65 9.80
CA LEU A 238 4.69 7.85 8.77
C LEU A 238 6.07 7.81 9.44
N MET A 239 7.03 7.15 8.76
CA MET A 239 8.41 7.10 9.22
C MET A 239 9.37 7.25 8.04
N LYS A 240 10.30 8.20 8.14
CA LYS A 240 11.44 8.31 7.23
C LYS A 240 12.62 7.54 7.78
N LEU A 241 13.18 6.66 6.94
CA LEU A 241 14.32 5.81 7.25
C LEU A 241 15.49 6.19 6.34
N ASP A 242 16.71 6.14 6.85
CA ASP A 242 17.92 6.28 6.05
C ASP A 242 18.23 5.00 5.25
N GLN A 243 19.30 5.02 4.47
CA GLN A 243 19.73 3.89 3.65
C GLN A 243 20.21 2.67 4.47
N GLN A 244 20.40 2.83 5.78
CA GLN A 244 20.73 1.78 6.74
C GLN A 244 19.50 1.33 7.54
N GLY A 245 18.29 1.82 7.17
CA GLY A 245 17.03 1.51 7.84
C GLY A 245 16.90 2.14 9.23
N LYS A 246 17.73 3.14 9.56
CA LYS A 246 17.64 3.88 10.83
C LYS A 246 16.62 5.00 10.68
N LYS A 247 15.83 5.21 11.73
CA LYS A 247 14.83 6.28 11.77
C LYS A 247 15.46 7.66 11.69
N ILE A 248 15.09 8.45 10.68
CA ILE A 248 15.40 9.88 10.57
C ILE A 248 14.36 10.66 11.36
N TRP A 249 13.08 10.44 11.08
CA TRP A 249 11.95 11.00 11.83
C TRP A 249 10.72 10.11 11.70
N ALA A 250 9.76 10.28 12.60
CA ALA A 250 8.44 9.65 12.52
C ALA A 250 7.36 10.65 12.93
N LYS A 251 6.15 10.46 12.42
CA LYS A 251 4.96 11.25 12.74
C LYS A 251 3.76 10.35 12.92
N THR A 252 2.94 10.70 13.88
CA THR A 252 1.61 10.16 14.12
C THR A 252 0.62 11.30 14.00
N LEU A 253 -0.42 11.15 13.20
CA LEU A 253 -1.42 12.17 12.91
C LEU A 253 -2.79 11.49 12.90
N GLY A 254 -3.73 12.00 13.67
CA GLY A 254 -5.08 11.47 13.75
C GLY A 254 -5.89 12.18 14.81
N GLN A 255 -7.07 11.68 15.05
CA GLN A 255 -7.97 12.06 16.13
C GLN A 255 -8.55 10.80 16.76
N ASN A 256 -9.69 10.91 17.43
CA ASN A 256 -10.40 9.76 17.96
C ASN A 256 -10.97 8.94 16.80
N GLU A 257 -10.78 7.65 16.76
CA GLU A 257 -11.23 6.71 15.74
C GLU A 257 -10.06 6.15 14.90
N HIS A 258 -10.40 5.45 13.83
CA HIS A 258 -9.44 4.64 13.08
C HIS A 258 -8.95 5.34 11.81
N ASP A 259 -7.67 5.66 11.76
CA ASP A 259 -6.99 6.30 10.65
C ASP A 259 -5.82 5.41 10.17
N VAL A 260 -5.71 5.15 8.87
CA VAL A 260 -4.64 4.32 8.30
C VAL A 260 -4.17 4.86 6.96
N LEU A 261 -2.86 4.82 6.70
CA LEU A 261 -2.27 5.04 5.37
C LEU A 261 -1.91 3.69 4.75
N ASN A 262 -2.48 3.42 3.57
CA ASN A 262 -2.30 2.16 2.85
C ASN A 262 -1.18 2.21 1.81
N ALA A 263 -0.96 3.37 1.19
CA ALA A 263 0.02 3.52 0.11
C ALA A 263 0.74 4.86 0.13
N VAL A 264 1.95 4.88 -0.41
CA VAL A 264 2.78 6.08 -0.53
C VAL A 264 3.54 6.10 -1.85
N THR A 265 3.60 7.27 -2.48
CA THR A 265 4.40 7.54 -3.69
C THR A 265 5.32 8.74 -3.47
N PRO A 266 6.58 8.73 -3.97
CA PRO A 266 7.46 9.87 -3.87
C PRO A 266 7.08 10.94 -4.89
N THR A 267 7.40 12.20 -4.58
CA THR A 267 7.23 13.33 -5.48
C THR A 267 8.59 13.88 -5.94
N PRO A 268 8.69 14.54 -7.13
CA PRO A 268 9.96 15.01 -7.67
C PRO A 268 10.69 16.04 -6.81
N ASP A 269 9.96 16.79 -6.00
CA ASP A 269 10.50 17.78 -5.05
C ASP A 269 11.05 17.17 -3.75
N GLY A 270 11.05 15.82 -3.68
CA GLY A 270 11.54 15.04 -2.55
C GLY A 270 10.52 14.83 -1.43
N GLY A 271 9.29 15.29 -1.63
CA GLY A 271 8.15 14.99 -0.77
C GLY A 271 7.53 13.63 -1.04
N ILE A 272 6.35 13.42 -0.47
CA ILE A 272 5.53 12.22 -0.70
C ILE A 272 4.05 12.56 -0.73
N VAL A 273 3.28 11.78 -1.49
CA VAL A 273 1.82 11.69 -1.35
C VAL A 273 1.46 10.32 -0.80
N ALA A 274 0.61 10.30 0.21
CA ALA A 274 0.10 9.09 0.83
C ALA A 274 -1.43 9.05 0.78
N THR A 275 -1.99 7.87 0.67
CA THR A 275 -3.45 7.65 0.68
C THR A 275 -3.82 6.51 1.62
N GLY A 276 -5.06 6.56 2.08
CA GLY A 276 -5.62 5.55 2.96
C GLY A 276 -7.07 5.87 3.32
N SER A 277 -7.44 5.66 4.56
CA SER A 277 -8.78 5.93 5.05
C SER A 277 -8.79 6.57 6.43
N THR A 278 -9.83 7.33 6.72
CA THR A 278 -10.07 7.97 8.01
C THR A 278 -11.51 7.78 8.47
N ARG A 279 -11.70 7.57 9.76
CA ARG A 279 -13.00 7.63 10.45
C ARG A 279 -13.11 8.86 11.35
N SER A 280 -12.03 9.59 11.48
CA SER A 280 -11.94 10.89 12.16
C SER A 280 -12.48 12.03 11.27
N TYR A 281 -12.27 13.25 11.61
CA TYR A 281 -12.46 14.45 10.77
C TYR A 281 -13.82 14.61 10.11
N TYR A 282 -14.92 14.49 10.91
CA TYR A 282 -16.32 14.66 10.46
C TYR A 282 -16.86 13.55 9.54
N SER A 283 -16.15 12.45 9.41
CA SER A 283 -16.64 11.27 8.72
C SER A 283 -17.74 10.59 9.54
N GLN A 284 -18.87 10.28 8.92
CA GLN A 284 -19.91 9.45 9.57
C GLN A 284 -19.59 7.95 9.46
N GLN A 285 -18.71 7.61 8.55
CA GLN A 285 -18.23 6.27 8.25
C GLN A 285 -16.72 6.34 7.99
N THR A 286 -16.22 5.60 7.01
CA THR A 286 -14.81 5.64 6.58
C THR A 286 -14.72 6.42 5.29
N ASP A 287 -13.90 7.45 5.24
CA ASP A 287 -13.64 8.25 4.04
C ASP A 287 -12.20 8.08 3.54
N LEU A 288 -12.01 8.23 2.24
CA LEU A 288 -10.71 8.19 1.59
C LEU A 288 -9.87 9.41 1.97
N ALA A 289 -8.70 9.18 2.52
CA ALA A 289 -7.73 10.19 2.93
C ALA A 289 -6.59 10.31 1.92
N VAL A 290 -6.19 11.55 1.58
CA VAL A 290 -4.98 11.83 0.80
C VAL A 290 -4.20 12.95 1.47
N MET A 291 -2.88 12.75 1.65
CA MET A 291 -1.99 13.69 2.30
C MET A 291 -0.74 13.94 1.47
N TYR A 292 -0.29 15.18 1.41
CA TYR A 292 1.01 15.54 0.85
C TYR A 292 1.93 16.09 1.92
N PHE A 293 3.12 15.52 2.01
CA PHE A 293 4.20 15.97 2.89
C PHE A 293 5.41 16.39 2.06
N ASN A 294 6.01 17.52 2.40
CA ASN A 294 7.26 17.94 1.78
C ASN A 294 8.45 17.07 2.24
N LYS A 295 9.63 17.26 1.64
CA LYS A 295 10.85 16.50 1.94
C LYS A 295 11.27 16.50 3.42
N ASN A 296 10.86 17.52 4.18
CA ASN A 296 11.15 17.66 5.62
C ASN A 296 10.06 17.04 6.51
N GLY A 297 9.06 16.37 5.91
CA GLY A 297 7.95 15.77 6.63
C GLY A 297 6.90 16.76 7.14
N LYS A 298 6.90 18.02 6.67
CA LYS A 298 5.82 18.97 6.99
C LYS A 298 4.60 18.60 6.13
N LEU A 299 3.46 18.42 6.79
CA LEU A 299 2.17 18.29 6.10
C LEU A 299 1.87 19.61 5.37
N ILE A 300 1.66 19.53 4.07
CA ILE A 300 1.35 20.69 3.22
C ILE A 300 -0.15 20.78 2.99
N TRP A 301 -0.79 19.65 2.67
CA TRP A 301 -2.24 19.56 2.61
C TRP A 301 -2.72 18.16 3.00
N PHE A 302 -3.94 18.12 3.51
CA PHE A 302 -4.72 16.93 3.80
C PHE A 302 -6.11 17.11 3.19
N LYS A 303 -6.56 16.14 2.41
CA LYS A 303 -7.87 16.14 1.76
C LYS A 303 -8.59 14.83 2.04
N ILE A 304 -9.91 14.93 2.20
CA ILE A 304 -10.81 13.80 2.43
C ILE A 304 -11.78 13.76 1.27
N TYR A 305 -11.96 12.57 0.70
CA TYR A 305 -12.87 12.30 -0.40
C TYR A 305 -13.76 11.14 0.00
N GLY A 306 -15.04 11.30 -0.17
CA GLY A 306 -16.02 10.29 0.17
C GLY A 306 -17.42 10.89 0.20
N PHE A 307 -18.38 10.04 0.50
CA PHE A 307 -19.77 10.44 0.60
C PHE A 307 -20.38 9.87 1.87
N LYS A 308 -21.49 9.12 1.77
CA LYS A 308 -22.29 8.71 2.92
C LYS A 308 -21.75 7.44 3.62
N TYR A 309 -21.06 6.59 2.88
CA TYR A 309 -20.68 5.26 3.34
C TYR A 309 -19.16 5.08 3.36
N TYR A 310 -18.65 3.94 2.88
CA TYR A 310 -17.28 3.51 2.99
C TYR A 310 -16.48 3.89 1.75
N ASP A 311 -15.44 4.70 1.91
CA ASP A 311 -14.51 5.11 0.85
C ASP A 311 -13.08 4.94 1.34
N GLU A 312 -12.21 4.29 0.56
CA GLU A 312 -10.84 3.98 0.98
C GLU A 312 -9.87 4.07 -0.21
N GLY A 313 -8.70 4.69 0.01
CA GLY A 313 -7.59 4.70 -0.94
C GLY A 313 -6.61 3.56 -0.65
N ASN A 314 -6.37 2.71 -1.65
CA ASN A 314 -5.47 1.54 -1.52
C ASN A 314 -4.14 1.74 -2.23
N ALA A 315 -4.09 2.56 -3.27
CA ALA A 315 -2.89 2.80 -4.06
C ALA A 315 -2.85 4.24 -4.58
N VAL A 316 -1.65 4.77 -4.75
CA VAL A 316 -1.42 6.11 -5.30
C VAL A 316 -0.21 6.12 -6.22
N THR A 317 -0.34 6.81 -7.35
CA THR A 317 0.77 7.07 -8.29
C THR A 317 0.70 8.50 -8.81
N MET A 318 1.74 8.92 -9.51
CA MET A 318 1.79 10.26 -10.12
C MET A 318 1.79 10.15 -11.64
N THR A 319 1.00 11.00 -12.31
CA THR A 319 0.99 11.13 -13.77
C THR A 319 2.25 11.84 -14.26
N LYS A 320 2.47 11.81 -15.59
CA LYS A 320 3.59 12.53 -16.22
C LYS A 320 3.50 14.04 -15.99
N ASP A 321 2.28 14.57 -15.90
CA ASP A 321 2.00 16.00 -15.74
C ASP A 321 2.01 16.46 -14.26
N GLY A 322 2.41 15.56 -13.34
CA GLY A 322 2.54 15.87 -11.92
C GLY A 322 1.23 15.78 -11.12
N ASN A 323 0.13 15.33 -11.72
CA ASN A 323 -1.11 15.05 -11.01
C ASN A 323 -1.02 13.73 -10.24
N TYR A 324 -1.85 13.55 -9.24
CA TYR A 324 -1.92 12.31 -8.47
C TYR A 324 -3.13 11.48 -8.89
N LEU A 325 -2.95 10.18 -9.00
CA LEU A 325 -4.01 9.22 -9.23
C LEU A 325 -4.10 8.29 -8.03
N VAL A 326 -5.28 8.23 -7.44
CA VAL A 326 -5.59 7.36 -6.32
C VAL A 326 -6.57 6.29 -6.80
N ALA A 327 -6.28 5.04 -6.44
CA ALA A 327 -7.15 3.91 -6.69
C ALA A 327 -7.56 3.28 -5.37
N GLY A 328 -8.81 2.85 -5.27
CA GLY A 328 -9.34 2.26 -4.05
C GLY A 328 -10.73 1.68 -4.25
N LYS A 329 -11.56 1.79 -3.23
CA LYS A 329 -12.93 1.26 -3.24
C LYS A 329 -13.93 2.28 -2.68
N THR A 330 -15.16 2.17 -3.11
CA THR A 330 -16.31 2.92 -2.59
C THR A 330 -17.55 2.03 -2.54
N ASN A 331 -18.38 2.19 -1.52
CA ASN A 331 -19.78 1.75 -1.54
C ASN A 331 -20.75 2.93 -1.38
N SER A 332 -20.23 4.15 -1.44
CA SER A 332 -21.00 5.39 -1.47
C SER A 332 -21.59 5.69 -2.85
N MET A 333 -21.01 5.11 -3.88
CA MET A 333 -21.36 5.29 -5.28
C MET A 333 -21.19 3.97 -6.03
N GLY A 334 -21.81 3.85 -7.21
CA GLY A 334 -21.69 2.68 -8.05
C GLY A 334 -22.93 1.79 -8.01
N LYS A 335 -22.77 0.50 -8.34
CA LYS A 335 -23.89 -0.44 -8.52
C LYS A 335 -23.86 -1.62 -7.56
N GLY A 336 -22.73 -1.86 -6.87
CA GLY A 336 -22.47 -3.05 -6.07
C GLY A 336 -22.28 -2.80 -4.58
N ASP A 337 -21.74 -3.80 -3.89
CA ASP A 337 -21.34 -3.68 -2.48
C ASP A 337 -20.15 -2.74 -2.32
N PHE A 338 -19.12 -2.94 -3.17
CA PHE A 338 -17.97 -2.06 -3.32
C PHE A 338 -17.60 -1.99 -4.79
N ASP A 339 -17.34 -0.80 -5.28
CA ASP A 339 -16.83 -0.55 -6.63
C ASP A 339 -15.42 0.05 -6.60
N ASN A 340 -14.63 -0.18 -7.66
CA ASN A 340 -13.35 0.48 -7.85
C ASN A 340 -13.52 1.99 -7.92
N TYR A 341 -12.85 2.73 -7.05
CA TYR A 341 -12.90 4.19 -7.00
C TYR A 341 -11.58 4.77 -7.46
N LEU A 342 -11.61 5.56 -8.54
CA LEU A 342 -10.45 6.27 -9.07
C LEU A 342 -10.64 7.77 -8.93
N LEU A 343 -9.61 8.46 -8.43
CA LEU A 343 -9.56 9.92 -8.33
C LEU A 343 -8.29 10.45 -9.01
N ALA A 344 -8.44 11.57 -9.72
CA ALA A 344 -7.32 12.38 -10.17
C ALA A 344 -7.31 13.70 -9.42
N LEU A 345 -6.16 14.06 -8.85
CA LEU A 345 -5.95 15.26 -8.06
C LEU A 345 -4.83 16.09 -8.68
N ASP A 346 -4.97 17.40 -8.65
CA ASP A 346 -3.89 18.30 -9.00
C ASP A 346 -2.78 18.31 -7.92
N PRO A 347 -1.62 18.94 -8.16
CA PRO A 347 -0.53 18.99 -7.15
C PRO A 347 -0.92 19.66 -5.81
N LYS A 348 -2.02 20.42 -5.78
CA LYS A 348 -2.57 21.05 -4.57
C LYS A 348 -3.63 20.20 -3.86
N GLY A 349 -3.87 18.98 -4.36
CA GLY A 349 -4.90 18.09 -3.83
C GLY A 349 -6.32 18.44 -4.26
N LYS A 350 -6.53 19.32 -5.22
CA LYS A 350 -7.88 19.61 -5.75
C LYS A 350 -8.33 18.48 -6.68
N LEU A 351 -9.54 18.00 -6.51
CA LEU A 351 -10.15 17.00 -7.40
C LEU A 351 -10.26 17.54 -8.84
N ILE A 352 -9.65 16.82 -9.79
CA ILE A 352 -9.77 17.05 -11.22
C ILE A 352 -10.95 16.25 -11.74
N TRP A 353 -10.99 14.95 -11.45
CA TRP A 353 -12.11 14.06 -11.77
C TRP A 353 -12.11 12.85 -10.82
N SER A 354 -13.26 12.20 -10.72
CA SER A 354 -13.39 10.88 -10.11
C SER A 354 -14.24 9.97 -10.99
N LYS A 355 -14.00 8.68 -10.93
CA LYS A 355 -14.74 7.67 -11.69
C LYS A 355 -14.83 6.36 -10.91
N VAL A 356 -15.99 5.72 -11.04
CA VAL A 356 -16.28 4.43 -10.45
C VAL A 356 -16.35 3.39 -11.56
N TYR A 357 -15.73 2.22 -11.31
CA TYR A 357 -15.75 1.06 -12.20
C TYR A 357 -16.16 -0.15 -11.41
N GLY A 358 -17.18 -0.82 -11.83
CA GLY A 358 -17.72 -2.01 -11.20
C GLY A 358 -19.12 -2.30 -11.69
N GLU A 359 -19.65 -3.42 -11.26
CA GLU A 359 -21.00 -3.88 -11.57
C GLU A 359 -21.73 -4.23 -10.26
N ARG A 360 -22.57 -5.27 -10.23
CA ARG A 360 -23.51 -5.52 -9.11
C ARG A 360 -22.87 -6.09 -7.84
N ASN A 361 -21.67 -6.63 -7.94
CA ASN A 361 -21.01 -7.25 -6.79
C ASN A 361 -19.80 -6.43 -6.34
N LYS A 362 -18.79 -7.09 -5.78
CA LYS A 362 -17.63 -6.44 -5.19
C LYS A 362 -16.51 -6.28 -6.20
N ASP A 363 -16.08 -5.04 -6.41
CA ASP A 363 -14.96 -4.66 -7.26
C ASP A 363 -14.00 -3.76 -6.47
N ILE A 364 -12.74 -4.16 -6.26
CA ILE A 364 -11.79 -3.41 -5.44
C ILE A 364 -10.46 -3.23 -6.18
N ALA A 365 -10.04 -1.98 -6.36
CA ALA A 365 -8.70 -1.65 -6.81
C ALA A 365 -7.71 -1.73 -5.64
N HIS A 366 -6.59 -2.43 -5.85
CA HIS A 366 -5.52 -2.60 -4.86
C HIS A 366 -4.19 -2.01 -5.30
N GLY A 367 -3.92 -1.95 -6.60
CA GLY A 367 -2.68 -1.43 -7.15
C GLY A 367 -2.89 -0.53 -8.36
N ILE A 368 -2.00 0.44 -8.53
CA ILE A 368 -2.00 1.36 -9.67
C ILE A 368 -0.57 1.63 -10.13
N THR A 369 -0.35 1.68 -11.43
CA THR A 369 0.92 2.10 -12.01
C THR A 369 0.72 2.93 -13.26
N ARG A 370 1.70 3.76 -13.60
CA ARG A 370 1.76 4.50 -14.85
C ARG A 370 2.68 3.77 -15.83
N THR A 371 2.23 3.66 -17.07
CA THR A 371 3.03 3.10 -18.16
C THR A 371 3.88 4.16 -18.85
N SER A 372 4.88 3.73 -19.64
CA SER A 372 5.79 4.64 -20.35
C SER A 372 5.09 5.54 -21.37
N ASP A 373 3.98 5.07 -21.97
CA ASP A 373 3.14 5.83 -22.90
C ASP A 373 2.16 6.81 -22.20
N GLY A 374 2.26 6.92 -20.88
CA GLY A 374 1.40 7.79 -20.05
C GLY A 374 0.06 7.18 -19.68
N SER A 375 -0.26 5.96 -20.14
CA SER A 375 -1.45 5.23 -19.72
C SER A 375 -1.35 4.83 -18.25
N ILE A 376 -2.48 4.50 -17.66
CA ILE A 376 -2.61 4.06 -16.28
C ILE A 376 -3.12 2.63 -16.28
N VAL A 377 -2.55 1.79 -15.43
CA VAL A 377 -3.02 0.43 -15.21
C VAL A 377 -3.40 0.27 -13.75
N VAL A 378 -4.62 -0.20 -13.52
CA VAL A 378 -5.17 -0.51 -12.19
C VAL A 378 -5.38 -2.00 -12.11
N VAL A 379 -5.05 -2.60 -10.96
CA VAL A 379 -5.25 -4.01 -10.67
C VAL A 379 -5.99 -4.20 -9.36
N GLY A 380 -6.72 -5.31 -9.26
CA GLY A 380 -7.48 -5.60 -8.07
C GLY A 380 -8.23 -6.92 -8.14
N GLU A 381 -9.39 -6.95 -7.51
CA GLU A 381 -10.30 -8.09 -7.48
C GLU A 381 -11.69 -7.71 -7.98
N SER A 382 -12.39 -8.67 -8.59
CA SER A 382 -13.78 -8.53 -9.01
C SER A 382 -14.51 -9.86 -8.89
N ASP A 383 -15.72 -9.84 -8.33
CA ASP A 383 -16.68 -10.94 -8.39
C ASP A 383 -17.94 -10.58 -9.21
N SER A 384 -17.87 -9.46 -9.95
CA SER A 384 -18.96 -8.98 -10.80
C SER A 384 -19.01 -9.62 -12.19
N TYR A 385 -17.85 -10.01 -12.74
CA TYR A 385 -17.76 -10.50 -14.11
C TYR A 385 -17.73 -12.02 -14.20
N LYS A 386 -17.20 -12.67 -13.19
CA LYS A 386 -17.14 -14.11 -13.05
C LYS A 386 -17.11 -14.47 -11.57
N ARG A 387 -17.76 -15.57 -11.19
CA ARG A 387 -17.65 -16.14 -9.84
C ARG A 387 -16.88 -17.46 -9.92
N PRO A 388 -16.01 -17.72 -8.97
CA PRO A 388 -15.59 -16.95 -7.80
C PRO A 388 -14.82 -15.69 -8.15
N LYS A 389 -14.30 -14.96 -7.14
CA LYS A 389 -13.55 -13.71 -7.23
C LYS A 389 -12.32 -13.85 -8.12
N ASP A 390 -12.16 -12.94 -9.06
CA ASP A 390 -11.08 -12.98 -10.03
C ASP A 390 -10.13 -11.77 -9.95
N PHE A 391 -8.89 -11.97 -10.37
CA PHE A 391 -7.94 -10.94 -10.66
C PHE A 391 -8.44 -10.05 -11.81
N TYR A 392 -8.65 -8.79 -11.50
CA TYR A 392 -9.16 -7.76 -12.38
C TYR A 392 -8.07 -6.76 -12.76
N MET A 393 -8.07 -6.32 -14.02
CA MET A 393 -7.14 -5.32 -14.50
C MET A 393 -7.79 -4.42 -15.55
N ILE A 394 -7.56 -3.09 -15.43
CA ILE A 394 -8.05 -2.08 -16.38
C ILE A 394 -6.90 -1.19 -16.82
N LYS A 395 -6.81 -0.91 -18.12
CA LYS A 395 -5.91 0.08 -18.71
C LYS A 395 -6.70 1.29 -19.19
N LEU A 396 -6.23 2.47 -18.79
CA LEU A 396 -6.81 3.77 -19.08
C LEU A 396 -5.81 4.63 -19.84
N LYS A 397 -6.27 5.42 -20.83
CA LYS A 397 -5.44 6.36 -21.59
C LYS A 397 -6.17 7.66 -21.87
#